data_5e93891ca23715b294740d784988932a
#
_entry.id   5e93891ca23715b294740d784988932a
#
_cell.length_a   1.000
_cell.length_b   1.000
_cell.length_c   1.000
_cell.angle_alpha   90.00
_cell.angle_beta   90.00
_cell.angle_gamma   90.00
#
_symmetry.space_group_name_H-M   'P 1'
#
loop_
_entity.id
_entity.type
_entity.pdbx_description
1 polymer ?
#
loop_
_entity_poly.entity_id
_entity_poly.type
_entity_poly.pdbx_seq_one_letter_code
_entity_poly.pdbx_strand_id
1 'polypeptide(L)'
;MSNAKQGDYSVKEIVRMQAQRYFIERSFQESKSDIGMSEYQVRGWKAWHHHIAMCMMAQAYILSEKIAHQKDMPLLSAYDIRQVIMRTYIRKDNDYEAVVKQIKYRHVQRKRDIERRNKKT
;
A
#
# COMPACT_ATOMS: atom_id res chain seq x y z
N MET A 1 6.85 -14.84 -17.99
CA MET A 1 6.49 -16.09 -18.70
C MET A 1 5.76 -17.01 -17.72
N SER A 2 4.63 -17.57 -18.08
CA SER A 2 3.89 -18.55 -17.27
C SER A 2 4.41 -19.94 -17.55
N ASN A 3 4.72 -20.74 -16.51
CA ASN A 3 5.11 -22.16 -16.64
C ASN A 3 3.89 -23.10 -16.82
N ALA A 4 2.69 -22.54 -17.02
CA ALA A 4 1.48 -23.33 -17.22
C ALA A 4 1.56 -24.05 -18.57
N LYS A 5 1.28 -25.37 -18.59
CA LYS A 5 1.18 -26.14 -19.83
C LYS A 5 -0.01 -25.65 -20.64
N GLN A 6 0.16 -25.58 -21.94
CA GLN A 6 -0.87 -25.14 -22.88
C GLN A 6 -2.05 -26.13 -22.83
N GLY A 7 -3.22 -25.68 -22.35
CA GLY A 7 -4.43 -26.49 -22.22
C GLY A 7 -4.94 -26.71 -20.79
N ASP A 8 -4.11 -26.49 -19.74
CA ASP A 8 -4.52 -26.76 -18.36
C ASP A 8 -5.33 -25.61 -17.72
N TYR A 9 -5.25 -24.40 -18.28
CA TYR A 9 -5.89 -23.20 -17.73
C TYR A 9 -6.51 -22.33 -18.82
N SER A 10 -7.65 -21.74 -18.51
CA SER A 10 -8.27 -20.74 -19.39
C SER A 10 -7.46 -19.43 -19.38
N VAL A 11 -7.56 -18.66 -20.46
CA VAL A 11 -6.89 -17.33 -20.55
C VAL A 11 -7.31 -16.41 -19.39
N LYS A 12 -8.57 -16.48 -18.94
CA LYS A 12 -9.07 -15.70 -17.80
C LYS A 12 -8.38 -16.08 -16.50
N GLU A 13 -8.09 -17.34 -16.25
CA GLU A 13 -7.37 -17.83 -15.07
C GLU A 13 -5.92 -17.37 -15.07
N ILE A 14 -5.26 -17.43 -16.23
CA ILE A 14 -3.89 -16.94 -16.39
C ILE A 14 -3.82 -15.44 -16.12
N VAL A 15 -4.72 -14.65 -16.67
CA VAL A 15 -4.81 -13.20 -16.43
C VAL A 15 -5.06 -12.89 -14.94
N ARG A 16 -5.96 -13.66 -14.29
CA ARG A 16 -6.25 -13.52 -12.87
C ARG A 16 -5.02 -13.82 -12.00
N MET A 17 -4.29 -14.88 -12.29
CA MET A 17 -3.05 -15.23 -11.58
C MET A 17 -1.97 -14.14 -11.75
N GLN A 18 -1.81 -13.59 -12.95
CA GLN A 18 -0.90 -12.48 -13.21
C GLN A 18 -1.28 -11.22 -12.43
N ALA A 19 -2.57 -10.90 -12.38
CA ALA A 19 -3.07 -9.77 -11.60
C ALA A 19 -2.81 -9.97 -10.08
N GLN A 20 -3.02 -11.16 -9.55
CA GLN A 20 -2.74 -11.49 -8.15
C GLN A 20 -1.25 -11.32 -7.83
N ARG A 21 -0.35 -11.75 -8.71
CA ARG A 21 1.09 -11.56 -8.57
C ARG A 21 1.46 -10.07 -8.49
N TYR A 22 0.89 -9.23 -9.34
CA TYR A 22 1.10 -7.79 -9.30
C TYR A 22 0.71 -7.20 -7.94
N PHE A 23 -0.43 -7.60 -7.36
CA PHE A 23 -0.86 -7.11 -6.05
C PHE A 23 0.08 -7.55 -4.93
N ILE A 24 0.60 -8.77 -4.97
CA ILE A 24 1.58 -9.27 -4.00
C ILE A 24 2.88 -8.46 -4.09
N GLU A 25 3.43 -8.26 -5.29
CA GLU A 25 4.63 -7.47 -5.51
C GLU A 25 4.45 -6.03 -5.05
N ARG A 26 3.30 -5.43 -5.34
CA ARG A 26 2.93 -4.08 -4.90
C ARG A 26 2.84 -3.98 -3.37
N SER A 27 2.25 -4.97 -2.73
CA SER A 27 2.13 -5.06 -1.28
C SER A 27 3.51 -5.11 -0.59
N PHE A 28 4.43 -5.94 -1.11
CA PHE A 28 5.80 -5.97 -0.62
C PHE A 28 6.56 -4.66 -0.84
N GLN A 29 6.34 -4.00 -1.97
CA GLN A 29 6.93 -2.69 -2.25
C GLN A 29 6.46 -1.65 -1.23
N GLU A 30 5.14 -1.58 -0.95
CA GLU A 30 4.58 -0.68 0.07
C GLU A 30 5.14 -1.03 1.47
N SER A 31 5.27 -2.31 1.81
CA SER A 31 5.83 -2.73 3.10
C SER A 31 7.29 -2.32 3.28
N LYS A 32 8.08 -2.38 2.22
CA LYS A 32 9.49 -1.96 2.26
C LYS A 32 9.64 -0.45 2.33
N SER A 33 8.85 0.31 1.58
CA SER A 33 9.00 1.77 1.48
C SER A 33 8.30 2.53 2.60
N ASP A 34 7.12 2.07 3.06
CA ASP A 34 6.27 2.84 3.95
C ASP A 34 6.14 2.26 5.36
N ILE A 35 6.40 0.95 5.54
CA ILE A 35 6.19 0.25 6.81
C ILE A 35 7.51 -0.10 7.51
N GLY A 36 8.64 -0.01 6.80
CA GLY A 36 9.96 -0.29 7.37
C GLY A 36 10.39 -1.75 7.32
N MET A 37 9.77 -2.59 6.47
CA MET A 37 10.15 -3.99 6.33
C MET A 37 11.63 -4.18 5.91
N SER A 38 12.20 -3.22 5.17
CA SER A 38 13.60 -3.20 4.75
C SER A 38 14.57 -2.56 5.76
N GLU A 39 14.06 -1.98 6.84
CA GLU A 39 14.86 -1.23 7.83
C GLU A 39 15.36 -2.11 8.98
N TYR A 40 15.32 -3.43 8.83
CA TYR A 40 15.78 -4.36 9.83
C TYR A 40 17.31 -4.31 10.03
N GLN A 41 17.74 -4.07 11.27
CA GLN A 41 19.16 -3.90 11.63
C GLN A 41 19.68 -4.93 12.64
N VAL A 42 18.84 -5.77 13.22
CA VAL A 42 19.18 -6.67 14.31
C VAL A 42 19.54 -8.07 13.79
N ARG A 43 20.64 -8.66 14.31
CA ARG A 43 21.14 -9.98 13.91
C ARG A 43 20.53 -11.07 14.79
N GLY A 44 19.38 -11.55 14.54
CA GLY A 44 18.81 -12.62 15.33
C GLY A 44 17.54 -13.19 14.72
N TRP A 45 17.46 -14.51 14.63
CA TRP A 45 16.32 -15.19 14.04
C TRP A 45 14.98 -14.79 14.67
N LYS A 46 14.91 -14.82 16.00
CA LYS A 46 13.70 -14.43 16.74
C LYS A 46 13.35 -12.96 16.54
N ALA A 47 14.34 -12.08 16.58
CA ALA A 47 14.14 -10.65 16.40
C ALA A 47 13.71 -10.31 14.97
N TRP A 48 14.23 -11.01 13.97
CA TRP A 48 13.82 -10.89 12.59
C TRP A 48 12.33 -11.28 12.40
N HIS A 49 11.91 -12.43 12.95
CA HIS A 49 10.53 -12.86 12.88
C HIS A 49 9.59 -11.87 13.59
N HIS A 50 10.00 -11.35 14.74
CA HIS A 50 9.22 -10.33 15.46
C HIS A 50 9.06 -9.06 14.61
N HIS A 51 10.14 -8.57 14.00
CA HIS A 51 10.10 -7.41 13.11
C HIS A 51 9.16 -7.63 11.92
N ILE A 52 9.27 -8.76 11.23
CA ILE A 52 8.40 -9.08 10.09
C ILE A 52 6.93 -9.20 10.53
N ALA A 53 6.66 -9.84 11.67
CA ALA A 53 5.30 -9.94 12.21
C ALA A 53 4.70 -8.56 12.50
N MET A 54 5.46 -7.64 13.09
CA MET A 54 5.04 -6.25 13.33
C MET A 54 4.77 -5.51 12.01
N CYS A 55 5.61 -5.68 11.00
CA CYS A 55 5.38 -5.09 9.67
C CYS A 55 4.11 -5.64 9.01
N MET A 56 3.85 -6.95 9.13
CA MET A 56 2.61 -7.56 8.62
C MET A 56 1.36 -7.03 9.34
N MET A 57 1.43 -6.87 10.66
CA MET A 57 0.33 -6.27 11.45
C MET A 57 0.06 -4.82 11.02
N ALA A 58 1.11 -4.02 10.85
CA ALA A 58 1.00 -2.64 10.38
C ALA A 58 0.39 -2.58 8.95
N GLN A 59 0.78 -3.51 8.08
CA GLN A 59 0.22 -3.62 6.73
C GLN A 59 -1.27 -3.99 6.75
N ALA A 60 -1.66 -4.94 7.61
CA ALA A 60 -3.06 -5.31 7.78
C ALA A 60 -3.91 -4.13 8.29
N TYR A 61 -3.37 -3.37 9.24
CA TYR A 61 -4.01 -2.15 9.74
C TYR A 61 -4.19 -1.11 8.62
N ILE A 62 -3.14 -0.80 7.85
CA ILE A 62 -3.22 0.13 6.71
C ILE A 62 -4.26 -0.32 5.69
N LEU A 63 -4.33 -1.63 5.41
CA LEU A 63 -5.32 -2.18 4.50
C LEU A 63 -6.75 -2.00 5.04
N SER A 64 -6.97 -2.23 6.34
CA SER A 64 -8.27 -2.03 6.98
C SER A 64 -8.74 -0.56 6.88
N GLU A 65 -7.82 0.39 7.09
CA GLU A 65 -8.10 1.82 6.94
C GLU A 65 -8.44 2.21 5.48
N LYS A 66 -7.69 1.66 4.51
CA LYS A 66 -8.01 1.86 3.08
C LYS A 66 -9.41 1.36 2.72
N ILE A 67 -9.80 0.20 3.24
CA ILE A 67 -11.12 -0.40 3.00
C ILE A 67 -12.21 0.45 3.67
N ALA A 68 -12.01 0.84 4.92
CA ALA A 68 -12.97 1.64 5.68
C ALA A 68 -13.27 2.99 5.01
N HIS A 69 -12.24 3.63 4.44
CA HIS A 69 -12.35 4.93 3.80
C HIS A 69 -12.46 4.89 2.26
N GLN A 70 -12.69 3.72 1.67
CA GLN A 70 -12.69 3.52 0.22
C GLN A 70 -13.75 4.37 -0.50
N LYS A 71 -14.91 4.61 0.13
CA LYS A 71 -16.00 5.41 -0.46
C LYS A 71 -15.65 6.89 -0.57
N ASP A 72 -15.04 7.44 0.48
CA ASP A 72 -14.73 8.86 0.59
C ASP A 72 -13.38 9.21 -0.04
N MET A 73 -12.42 8.32 0.11
CA MET A 73 -11.03 8.49 -0.35
C MET A 73 -10.52 7.25 -1.10
N PRO A 74 -11.02 6.95 -2.30
CA PRO A 74 -10.66 5.72 -3.04
C PRO A 74 -9.18 5.63 -3.44
N LEU A 75 -8.44 6.75 -3.44
CA LEU A 75 -7.01 6.82 -3.77
C LEU A 75 -6.11 7.01 -2.53
N LEU A 76 -6.61 6.70 -1.33
CA LEU A 76 -5.84 6.76 -0.09
C LEU A 76 -4.67 5.77 -0.15
N SER A 77 -3.44 6.28 0.07
CA SER A 77 -2.22 5.46 0.03
C SER A 77 -1.73 5.07 1.43
N ALA A 78 -0.88 4.05 1.50
CA ALA A 78 -0.17 3.67 2.74
C ALA A 78 0.62 4.84 3.32
N TYR A 79 1.28 5.61 2.46
CA TYR A 79 2.00 6.82 2.84
C TYR A 79 1.11 7.86 3.53
N ASP A 80 -0.10 8.10 3.01
CA ASP A 80 -1.04 9.08 3.59
C ASP A 80 -1.46 8.66 5.00
N ILE A 81 -1.79 7.38 5.19
CA ILE A 81 -2.16 6.82 6.50
C ILE A 81 -0.98 6.92 7.47
N ARG A 82 0.23 6.53 7.03
CA ARG A 82 1.45 6.67 7.82
C ARG A 82 1.66 8.13 8.27
N GLN A 83 1.46 9.12 7.39
CA GLN A 83 1.62 10.54 7.74
C GLN A 83 0.62 10.98 8.82
N VAL A 84 -0.62 10.50 8.75
CA VAL A 84 -1.62 10.78 9.80
C VAL A 84 -1.17 10.20 11.14
N ILE A 85 -0.79 8.92 11.16
CA ILE A 85 -0.33 8.24 12.37
C ILE A 85 0.89 8.94 12.97
N MET A 86 1.90 9.24 12.14
CA MET A 86 3.13 9.91 12.60
C MET A 86 2.86 11.26 13.22
N ARG A 87 1.96 12.05 12.64
CA ARG A 87 1.64 13.39 13.17
C ARG A 87 0.75 13.32 14.40
N THR A 88 -0.22 12.41 14.42
CA THR A 88 -1.17 12.27 15.51
C THR A 88 -0.53 11.69 16.76
N TYR A 89 0.19 10.58 16.63
CA TYR A 89 0.66 9.82 17.80
C TYR A 89 2.10 10.09 18.17
N ILE A 90 2.97 10.39 17.21
CA ILE A 90 4.41 10.50 17.44
C ILE A 90 4.82 11.96 17.62
N ARG A 91 4.42 12.84 16.70
CA ARG A 91 4.78 14.27 16.76
C ARG A 91 3.83 15.10 17.59
N LYS A 92 2.64 14.57 17.90
CA LYS A 92 1.56 15.28 18.61
C LYS A 92 1.26 16.66 18.00
N ASP A 93 1.44 16.79 16.70
CA ASP A 93 1.06 17.97 15.95
C ASP A 93 -0.46 18.07 15.92
N ASN A 94 -1.00 19.09 16.58
CA ASN A 94 -2.45 19.30 16.62
C ASN A 94 -3.04 19.85 15.31
N ASP A 95 -2.23 19.98 14.27
CA ASP A 95 -2.66 20.52 12.97
C ASP A 95 -3.22 19.42 12.05
N TYR A 96 -4.32 18.81 12.50
CA TYR A 96 -5.04 17.80 11.70
C TYR A 96 -5.57 18.36 10.39
N GLU A 97 -5.97 19.64 10.37
CA GLU A 97 -6.53 20.27 9.18
C GLU A 97 -5.50 20.36 8.06
N ALA A 98 -4.27 20.72 8.37
CA ALA A 98 -3.18 20.76 7.38
C ALA A 98 -2.88 19.37 6.82
N VAL A 99 -2.92 18.32 7.65
CA VAL A 99 -2.72 16.93 7.19
C VAL A 99 -3.84 16.51 6.24
N VAL A 100 -5.08 16.73 6.63
CA VAL A 100 -6.26 16.39 5.81
C VAL A 100 -6.24 17.18 4.50
N LYS A 101 -5.86 18.46 4.53
CA LYS A 101 -5.72 19.30 3.34
C LYS A 101 -4.66 18.75 2.38
N GLN A 102 -3.50 18.31 2.90
CA GLN A 102 -2.46 17.68 2.09
C GLN A 102 -2.92 16.36 1.46
N ILE A 103 -3.65 15.52 2.21
CA ILE A 103 -4.18 14.25 1.70
C ILE A 103 -5.18 14.53 0.58
N LYS A 104 -6.12 15.45 0.77
CA LYS A 104 -7.08 15.87 -0.26
C LYS A 104 -6.39 16.41 -1.50
N TYR A 105 -5.36 17.26 -1.34
CA TYR A 105 -4.58 17.78 -2.46
C TYR A 105 -3.92 16.65 -3.27
N ARG A 106 -3.23 15.71 -2.60
CA ARG A 106 -2.61 14.54 -3.26
C ARG A 106 -3.63 13.65 -3.96
N HIS A 107 -4.81 13.48 -3.35
CA HIS A 107 -5.91 12.73 -3.96
C HIS A 107 -6.35 13.36 -5.29
N VAL A 108 -6.54 14.68 -5.32
CA VAL A 108 -6.89 15.42 -6.55
C VAL A 108 -5.79 15.29 -7.61
N GLN A 109 -4.53 15.39 -7.22
CA GLN A 109 -3.40 15.23 -8.16
C GLN A 109 -3.36 13.82 -8.76
N ARG A 110 -3.49 12.77 -7.94
CA ARG A 110 -3.53 11.38 -8.42
C ARG A 110 -4.69 11.15 -9.38
N LYS A 111 -5.87 11.71 -9.09
CA LYS A 111 -7.03 11.61 -9.99
C LYS A 111 -6.74 12.25 -11.34
N ARG A 112 -6.18 13.46 -11.36
CA ARG A 112 -5.77 14.14 -12.60
C ARG A 112 -4.73 13.35 -13.40
N ASP A 113 -3.75 12.74 -12.72
CA ASP A 113 -2.71 11.94 -13.37
C ASP A 113 -3.28 10.66 -14.00
N ILE A 114 -4.25 10.01 -13.35
CA ILE A 114 -4.99 8.86 -13.90
C ILE A 114 -5.77 9.29 -15.14
N GLU A 115 -6.52 10.40 -15.07
CA GLU A 115 -7.29 10.93 -16.20
C GLU A 115 -6.40 11.29 -17.40
N ARG A 116 -5.22 11.88 -17.14
CA ARG A 116 -4.23 12.20 -18.20
C ARG A 116 -3.69 10.95 -18.86
N ARG A 117 -3.42 9.87 -18.10
CA ARG A 117 -2.95 8.59 -18.68
C ARG A 117 -4.03 7.97 -19.54
N ASN A 118 -5.27 7.93 -19.07
CA ASN A 118 -6.39 7.35 -19.81
C ASN A 118 -6.73 8.11 -21.11
N LYS A 119 -6.42 9.43 -21.19
CA LYS A 119 -6.58 10.22 -22.42
C LYS A 119 -5.49 10.01 -23.45
N LYS A 120 -4.33 9.42 -23.06
CA LYS A 120 -3.21 9.15 -23.98
C LYS A 120 -3.24 7.74 -24.57
N THR A 121 -4.13 6.91 -24.10
CA THR A 121 -4.43 5.56 -24.63
C THR A 121 -5.62 5.61 -25.52
#